data_54fea5bd5ded77f67157fc4233bf1365
#
_entry.id   54fea5bd5ded77f67157fc4233bf1365
#
_cell.length_a   1.000
_cell.length_b   1.000
_cell.length_c   1.000
_cell.angle_alpha   90.00
_cell.angle_beta   90.00
_cell.angle_gamma   90.00
#
_symmetry.space_group_name_H-M   'P 1'
#
loop_
_entity.id
_entity.type
_entity.pdbx_description
1 polymer ?
#
loop_
_entity_poly.entity_id
_entity_poly.type
_entity_poly.pdbx_seq_one_letter_code
_entity_poly.pdbx_strand_id
1 'polypeptide(L)'
;MKTFFGTFFDDLMFTPTKLQKLNSITKYPSILTYHNLGQKGSLVDSLVEDKHFDERDVYITEKIDGTNSRVIICTDEHGSVEDYIIGSREELLYARGDRIITDKQGIVNNMKWIADTIALLGERKLLPNRIYCLYGETYGGNINGHKHYTGYGSYGIRIFDMWDMPISYIDEMIEDKDLDRISSWREHGGQPFAHVNKLAEFCDEYSLTRVPYLEVIPGTEIPTTLQGVWDWMQKFQKSVATIDSGAVGMSEGIVVRYGDRSLIRKIRFEDYERTKRRGLIK
;
A
#
# COMPACT_ATOMS: atom_id res chain seq x y z
N MET A 1 -23.79 20.80 29.08
CA MET A 1 -24.60 20.25 28.00
C MET A 1 -23.60 19.75 26.97
N LYS A 2 -23.22 18.45 27.03
CA LYS A 2 -22.28 17.86 26.06
C LYS A 2 -23.12 17.51 24.84
N THR A 3 -22.96 18.27 23.77
CA THR A 3 -23.45 17.88 22.45
C THR A 3 -22.59 16.73 21.99
N PHE A 4 -23.10 15.53 22.06
CA PHE A 4 -22.58 14.36 21.39
C PHE A 4 -22.82 14.57 19.88
N PHE A 5 -21.91 15.19 19.20
CA PHE A 5 -21.71 14.90 17.79
C PHE A 5 -20.78 13.68 17.78
N GLY A 6 -21.36 12.49 17.53
CA GLY A 6 -20.59 11.30 17.28
C GLY A 6 -19.63 11.56 16.14
N THR A 7 -18.40 11.06 16.25
CA THR A 7 -17.46 11.14 15.14
C THR A 7 -18.00 10.32 13.97
N PHE A 8 -17.59 10.64 12.73
CA PHE A 8 -17.95 9.85 11.54
C PHE A 8 -17.75 8.34 11.74
N PHE A 9 -16.68 7.96 12.42
CA PHE A 9 -16.39 6.56 12.70
C PHE A 9 -17.25 5.96 13.81
N ASP A 10 -17.75 6.74 14.76
CA ASP A 10 -18.69 6.24 15.79
C ASP A 10 -19.98 5.75 15.13
N ASP A 11 -20.54 6.51 14.19
CA ASP A 11 -21.75 6.12 13.46
C ASP A 11 -21.53 4.87 12.57
N LEU A 12 -20.32 4.70 12.04
CA LEU A 12 -19.93 3.52 11.26
C LEU A 12 -19.72 2.27 12.12
N MET A 13 -19.17 2.43 13.32
CA MET A 13 -18.85 1.31 14.23
C MET A 13 -20.11 0.61 14.75
N PHE A 14 -21.28 1.30 14.82
CA PHE A 14 -22.52 0.71 15.33
C PHE A 14 -23.22 -0.28 14.40
N THR A 15 -22.80 -0.37 13.11
CA THR A 15 -23.38 -1.34 12.19
C THR A 15 -22.28 -2.18 11.51
N PRO A 16 -22.26 -3.51 11.76
CA PRO A 16 -21.28 -4.42 11.14
C PRO A 16 -21.23 -4.29 9.62
N THR A 17 -22.37 -4.05 8.96
CA THR A 17 -22.46 -3.87 7.51
C THR A 17 -21.73 -2.63 7.03
N LYS A 18 -21.88 -1.48 7.72
CA LYS A 18 -21.18 -0.25 7.36
C LYS A 18 -19.67 -0.39 7.51
N LEU A 19 -19.23 -1.03 8.59
CA LEU A 19 -17.84 -1.31 8.84
C LEU A 19 -17.23 -2.24 7.75
N GLN A 20 -17.97 -3.25 7.31
CA GLN A 20 -17.56 -4.12 6.19
C GLN A 20 -17.44 -3.35 4.88
N LYS A 21 -18.36 -2.42 4.60
CA LYS A 21 -18.31 -1.56 3.41
C LYS A 21 -17.10 -0.62 3.47
N LEU A 22 -16.86 0.06 4.60
CA LEU A 22 -15.67 0.89 4.80
C LEU A 22 -14.38 0.06 4.64
N ASN A 23 -14.33 -1.15 5.23
CA ASN A 23 -13.23 -2.09 5.03
C ASN A 23 -13.00 -2.35 3.53
N SER A 24 -14.05 -2.65 2.77
CA SER A 24 -13.96 -2.91 1.33
C SER A 24 -13.51 -1.69 0.54
N ILE A 25 -14.05 -0.49 0.83
CA ILE A 25 -13.67 0.78 0.18
C ILE A 25 -12.18 1.07 0.38
N THR A 26 -11.66 0.78 1.56
CA THR A 26 -10.29 1.15 1.96
C THR A 26 -9.26 0.03 1.77
N LYS A 27 -9.64 -1.16 1.30
CA LYS A 27 -8.67 -2.19 0.91
C LYS A 27 -7.77 -1.70 -0.22
N TYR A 28 -6.51 -2.10 -0.18
CA TYR A 28 -5.60 -1.84 -1.28
C TYR A 28 -5.88 -2.82 -2.43
N PRO A 29 -6.08 -2.36 -3.67
CA PRO A 29 -6.34 -3.22 -4.81
C PRO A 29 -5.12 -4.08 -5.14
N SER A 30 -5.35 -5.21 -5.79
CA SER A 30 -4.27 -6.10 -6.17
C SER A 30 -3.38 -5.49 -7.26
N ILE A 31 -2.06 -5.45 -7.03
CA ILE A 31 -1.11 -5.12 -8.09
C ILE A 31 -0.88 -6.38 -8.92
N LEU A 32 -1.14 -6.29 -10.22
CA LEU A 32 -0.88 -7.39 -11.16
C LEU A 32 0.62 -7.61 -11.38
N THR A 33 0.99 -8.83 -11.73
CA THR A 33 2.35 -9.15 -12.19
C THR A 33 2.62 -8.49 -13.54
N TYR A 34 3.89 -8.27 -13.88
CA TYR A 34 4.24 -7.70 -15.18
C TYR A 34 4.01 -8.71 -16.32
N HIS A 35 4.49 -9.95 -16.14
CA HIS A 35 4.18 -11.05 -17.05
C HIS A 35 2.99 -11.87 -16.56
N ASN A 36 2.26 -12.48 -17.48
CA ASN A 36 1.17 -13.39 -17.18
C ASN A 36 1.64 -14.60 -16.40
N LEU A 37 0.79 -15.07 -15.48
CA LEU A 37 1.00 -16.32 -14.76
C LEU A 37 0.53 -17.50 -15.60
N GLY A 38 1.41 -18.44 -15.84
CA GLY A 38 1.13 -19.70 -16.47
C GLY A 38 0.87 -20.83 -15.46
N GLN A 39 1.03 -22.07 -15.93
CA GLN A 39 0.79 -23.25 -15.09
C GLN A 39 1.70 -23.29 -13.86
N LYS A 40 1.12 -23.70 -12.71
CA LYS A 40 1.82 -23.84 -11.42
C LYS A 40 2.60 -22.58 -11.01
N GLY A 41 2.14 -21.39 -11.42
CA GLY A 41 2.71 -20.10 -11.03
C GLY A 41 4.04 -19.73 -11.69
N SER A 42 4.48 -20.42 -12.76
CA SER A 42 5.54 -19.90 -13.62
C SER A 42 5.03 -18.77 -14.48
N LEU A 43 5.89 -17.89 -14.92
CA LEU A 43 5.54 -16.83 -15.85
C LEU A 43 5.55 -17.35 -17.30
N VAL A 44 4.77 -16.70 -18.17
CA VAL A 44 4.80 -16.89 -19.62
C VAL A 44 5.27 -15.60 -20.29
N ASP A 45 5.84 -15.71 -21.48
CA ASP A 45 6.46 -14.59 -22.19
C ASP A 45 5.41 -13.70 -22.90
N SER A 46 4.45 -13.25 -22.09
CA SER A 46 3.45 -12.26 -22.50
C SER A 46 3.13 -11.35 -21.33
N LEU A 47 2.89 -10.08 -21.61
CA LEU A 47 2.56 -9.08 -20.61
C LEU A 47 1.10 -9.18 -20.18
N VAL A 48 0.82 -8.89 -18.91
CA VAL A 48 -0.54 -8.84 -18.39
C VAL A 48 -1.31 -7.73 -19.10
N GLU A 49 -2.49 -8.06 -19.63
CA GLU A 49 -3.37 -7.17 -20.41
C GLU A 49 -2.71 -6.62 -21.69
N ASP A 50 -1.63 -7.26 -22.18
CA ASP A 50 -0.80 -6.79 -23.30
C ASP A 50 -0.29 -5.35 -23.11
N LYS A 51 -0.19 -4.88 -21.85
CA LYS A 51 0.25 -3.54 -21.51
C LYS A 51 1.74 -3.51 -21.21
N HIS A 52 2.44 -2.63 -21.90
CA HIS A 52 3.83 -2.26 -21.64
C HIS A 52 3.91 -0.78 -21.26
N PHE A 53 5.02 -0.39 -20.68
CA PHE A 53 5.30 1.01 -20.38
C PHE A 53 5.80 1.73 -21.64
N ASP A 54 5.29 2.94 -21.87
CA ASP A 54 5.69 3.82 -22.99
C ASP A 54 6.87 4.74 -22.59
N GLU A 55 7.10 5.81 -23.34
CA GLU A 55 8.21 6.77 -23.09
C GLU A 55 8.05 7.62 -21.81
N ARG A 56 6.92 7.56 -21.11
CA ARG A 56 6.72 8.30 -19.86
C ARG A 56 7.65 7.76 -18.76
N ASP A 57 7.96 8.63 -17.80
CA ASP A 57 8.75 8.28 -16.64
C ASP A 57 8.05 7.20 -15.81
N VAL A 58 8.78 6.12 -15.56
CA VAL A 58 8.39 5.03 -14.67
C VAL A 58 9.21 5.08 -13.40
N TYR A 59 8.52 5.10 -12.29
CA TYR A 59 9.08 5.05 -10.95
C TYR A 59 9.25 3.60 -10.52
N ILE A 60 10.47 3.25 -10.16
CA ILE A 60 10.82 1.91 -9.69
C ILE A 60 11.08 1.99 -8.19
N THR A 61 10.31 1.23 -7.42
CA THR A 61 10.45 1.15 -5.97
C THR A 61 10.77 -0.26 -5.53
N GLU A 62 11.47 -0.41 -4.40
CA GLU A 62 11.65 -1.71 -3.79
C GLU A 62 10.31 -2.29 -3.36
N LYS A 63 10.07 -3.56 -3.70
CA LYS A 63 8.98 -4.32 -3.13
C LYS A 63 9.48 -5.02 -1.87
N ILE A 64 9.02 -4.53 -0.74
CA ILE A 64 9.35 -5.08 0.58
C ILE A 64 8.47 -6.29 0.85
N ASP A 65 9.06 -7.37 1.36
CA ASP A 65 8.33 -8.56 1.84
C ASP A 65 7.87 -8.34 3.28
N GLY A 66 6.65 -7.94 3.42
CA GLY A 66 6.03 -7.63 4.70
C GLY A 66 4.55 -7.94 4.72
N THR A 67 3.81 -7.13 5.41
CA THR A 67 2.35 -7.19 5.45
C THR A 67 1.75 -5.84 5.14
N ASN A 68 0.84 -5.81 4.17
CA ASN A 68 0.13 -4.59 3.81
C ASN A 68 -0.66 -4.08 5.01
N SER A 69 -0.45 -2.82 5.33
CA SER A 69 -1.05 -2.12 6.44
C SER A 69 -1.64 -0.81 5.96
N ARG A 70 -2.72 -0.37 6.58
CA ARG A 70 -3.32 0.92 6.24
C ARG A 70 -3.74 1.68 7.48
N VAL A 71 -3.72 2.99 7.40
CA VAL A 71 -4.38 3.89 8.33
C VAL A 71 -5.39 4.75 7.58
N ILE A 72 -6.59 4.84 8.13
CA ILE A 72 -7.73 5.60 7.61
C ILE A 72 -7.93 6.75 8.60
N ILE A 73 -7.76 7.98 8.15
CA ILE A 73 -7.84 9.18 8.98
C ILE A 73 -9.05 9.99 8.54
N CYS A 74 -9.85 10.39 9.50
CA CYS A 74 -10.99 11.28 9.30
C CYS A 74 -10.64 12.68 9.81
N THR A 75 -10.95 13.71 9.02
CA THR A 75 -10.76 15.11 9.41
C THR A 75 -12.11 15.81 9.66
N ASP A 76 -12.12 16.70 10.65
CA ASP A 76 -13.25 17.55 10.98
C ASP A 76 -13.43 18.71 9.97
N GLU A 77 -14.38 19.59 10.25
CA GLU A 77 -14.69 20.80 9.45
C GLU A 77 -13.54 21.82 9.41
N HIS A 78 -12.53 21.67 10.25
CA HIS A 78 -11.36 22.54 10.34
C HIS A 78 -10.11 21.90 9.74
N GLY A 79 -10.17 20.61 9.29
CA GLY A 79 -9.03 19.85 8.79
C GLY A 79 -8.17 19.23 9.89
N SER A 80 -8.63 19.22 11.15
CA SER A 80 -7.95 18.52 12.24
C SER A 80 -8.31 17.04 12.21
N VAL A 81 -7.38 16.17 12.66
CA VAL A 81 -7.67 14.74 12.76
C VAL A 81 -8.68 14.50 13.88
N GLU A 82 -9.88 14.14 13.50
CA GLU A 82 -10.95 13.81 14.41
C GLU A 82 -10.80 12.39 14.95
N ASP A 83 -10.55 11.42 14.03
CA ASP A 83 -10.42 10.01 14.36
C ASP A 83 -9.60 9.23 13.34
N TYR A 84 -9.23 7.99 13.68
CA TYR A 84 -8.56 7.08 12.74
C TYR A 84 -8.88 5.61 13.00
N ILE A 85 -8.78 4.81 11.92
CA ILE A 85 -8.88 3.34 11.95
C ILE A 85 -7.62 2.75 11.32
N ILE A 86 -7.13 1.65 11.90
CA ILE A 86 -5.99 0.89 11.39
C ILE A 86 -6.47 -0.46 10.88
N GLY A 87 -5.95 -0.86 9.72
CA GLY A 87 -6.25 -2.16 9.10
C GLY A 87 -5.03 -2.86 8.54
N SER A 88 -5.16 -4.16 8.40
CA SER A 88 -4.32 -5.00 7.56
C SER A 88 -4.82 -4.94 6.11
N ARG A 89 -4.25 -5.77 5.23
CA ARG A 89 -4.78 -5.94 3.88
C ARG A 89 -6.26 -6.34 3.87
N GLU A 90 -6.66 -7.24 4.77
CA GLU A 90 -7.99 -7.85 4.72
C GLU A 90 -8.97 -7.28 5.74
N GLU A 91 -8.50 -6.90 6.92
CA GLU A 91 -9.36 -6.59 8.06
C GLU A 91 -9.04 -5.22 8.67
N LEU A 92 -10.06 -4.58 9.22
CA LEU A 92 -9.88 -3.47 10.15
C LEU A 92 -9.52 -4.04 11.53
N LEU A 93 -8.45 -3.53 12.14
CA LEU A 93 -7.86 -4.10 13.35
C LEU A 93 -8.13 -3.26 14.59
N TYR A 94 -8.14 -1.95 14.45
CA TYR A 94 -8.17 -1.00 15.56
C TYR A 94 -8.83 0.30 15.15
N ALA A 95 -9.66 0.84 16.01
CA ALA A 95 -10.12 2.24 15.95
C ALA A 95 -9.54 2.99 17.16
N ARG A 96 -9.47 4.30 17.11
CA ARG A 96 -8.92 5.13 18.17
C ARG A 96 -9.58 4.78 19.51
N GLY A 97 -8.77 4.26 20.44
CA GLY A 97 -9.20 3.85 21.78
C GLY A 97 -9.80 2.44 21.88
N ASP A 98 -10.06 1.73 20.76
CA ASP A 98 -10.68 0.40 20.82
C ASP A 98 -10.07 -0.60 19.84
N ARG A 99 -10.02 -1.87 20.25
CA ARG A 99 -9.52 -2.96 19.44
C ARG A 99 -10.66 -3.72 18.77
N ILE A 100 -10.67 -3.75 17.43
CA ILE A 100 -11.65 -4.47 16.64
C ILE A 100 -11.30 -5.96 16.57
N ILE A 101 -10.05 -6.28 16.16
CA ILE A 101 -9.55 -7.64 16.01
C ILE A 101 -8.12 -7.73 16.57
N THR A 102 -7.70 -8.95 16.98
CA THR A 102 -6.34 -9.19 17.47
C THR A 102 -5.31 -8.99 16.36
N ASP A 103 -4.42 -8.02 16.56
CA ASP A 103 -3.25 -7.81 15.69
C ASP A 103 -2.16 -8.83 16.03
N LYS A 104 -1.89 -9.74 15.10
CA LYS A 104 -0.86 -10.79 15.24
C LYS A 104 0.49 -10.39 14.61
N GLN A 105 0.54 -9.29 13.88
CA GLN A 105 1.68 -8.90 13.05
C GLN A 105 2.32 -7.57 13.47
N GLY A 106 1.85 -6.96 14.55
CA GLY A 106 2.37 -5.68 15.04
C GLY A 106 2.01 -4.47 14.17
N ILE A 107 0.99 -4.60 13.31
CA ILE A 107 0.54 -3.53 12.41
C ILE A 107 0.05 -2.33 13.20
N VAL A 108 -0.76 -2.58 14.24
CA VAL A 108 -1.42 -1.51 15.01
C VAL A 108 -0.40 -0.58 15.62
N ASN A 109 0.65 -1.10 16.27
CA ASN A 109 1.66 -0.27 16.92
C ASN A 109 2.42 0.62 15.93
N ASN A 110 2.76 0.08 14.75
CA ASN A 110 3.50 0.83 13.73
C ASN A 110 2.60 1.87 13.06
N MET A 111 1.37 1.51 12.67
CA MET A 111 0.43 2.43 12.03
C MET A 111 -0.15 3.47 13.00
N LYS A 112 -0.29 3.12 14.27
CA LYS A 112 -0.72 4.07 15.31
C LYS A 112 0.26 5.22 15.45
N TRP A 113 1.57 4.95 15.43
CA TRP A 113 2.57 5.98 15.44
C TRP A 113 2.41 6.97 14.27
N ILE A 114 2.09 6.47 13.06
CA ILE A 114 1.82 7.31 11.89
C ILE A 114 0.59 8.17 12.12
N ALA A 115 -0.52 7.57 12.56
CA ALA A 115 -1.75 8.29 12.83
C ALA A 115 -1.56 9.39 13.90
N ASP A 116 -0.87 9.05 15.00
CA ASP A 116 -0.58 10.00 16.08
C ASP A 116 0.35 11.13 15.61
N THR A 117 1.32 10.83 14.74
CA THR A 117 2.21 11.86 14.15
C THR A 117 1.43 12.82 13.26
N ILE A 118 0.55 12.30 12.39
CA ILE A 118 -0.29 13.13 11.53
C ILE A 118 -1.26 13.96 12.38
N ALA A 119 -1.86 13.38 13.42
CA ALA A 119 -2.75 14.10 14.33
C ALA A 119 -2.04 15.25 15.05
N LEU A 120 -0.80 15.02 15.49
CA LEU A 120 -0.01 16.03 16.20
C LEU A 120 0.46 17.16 15.29
N LEU A 121 0.91 16.84 14.07
CA LEU A 121 1.47 17.81 13.14
C LEU A 121 0.43 18.37 12.17
N GLY A 122 -0.70 17.70 12.03
CA GLY A 122 -1.73 17.96 11.00
C GLY A 122 -2.67 19.11 11.31
N GLU A 123 -2.60 19.70 12.52
CA GLU A 123 -3.47 20.83 12.84
C GLU A 123 -3.42 21.91 11.75
N ARG A 124 -4.54 22.09 11.02
CA ARG A 124 -4.74 23.08 9.96
C ARG A 124 -4.00 22.83 8.63
N LYS A 125 -3.48 21.63 8.38
CA LYS A 125 -2.77 21.29 7.13
C LYS A 125 -3.55 20.32 6.23
N LEU A 126 -4.39 19.49 6.83
CA LEU A 126 -5.26 18.58 6.07
C LEU A 126 -6.50 19.34 5.57
N LEU A 127 -7.08 18.84 4.48
CA LEU A 127 -8.35 19.39 3.98
C LEU A 127 -9.49 18.97 4.91
N PRO A 128 -10.49 19.86 5.15
CA PRO A 128 -11.62 19.56 6.02
C PRO A 128 -12.58 18.54 5.43
N ASN A 129 -13.26 17.82 6.30
CA ASN A 129 -14.32 16.85 5.97
C ASN A 129 -13.83 15.79 4.94
N ARG A 130 -12.64 15.23 5.18
CA ARG A 130 -12.06 14.21 4.29
C ARG A 130 -11.66 12.95 5.03
N ILE A 131 -11.64 11.87 4.27
CA ILE A 131 -10.97 10.63 4.65
C ILE A 131 -9.67 10.56 3.86
N TYR A 132 -8.57 10.37 4.58
CA TYR A 132 -7.25 10.03 4.05
C TYR A 132 -6.99 8.55 4.31
N CYS A 133 -6.58 7.80 3.30
CA CYS A 133 -6.15 6.42 3.47
C CYS A 133 -4.69 6.30 3.04
N LEU A 134 -3.81 6.00 4.00
CA LEU A 134 -2.39 5.76 3.75
C LEU A 134 -2.12 4.26 3.80
N TYR A 135 -1.34 3.79 2.85
CA TYR A 135 -0.91 2.39 2.76
C TYR A 135 0.58 2.27 2.98
N GLY A 136 0.94 1.33 3.81
CA GLY A 136 2.33 1.02 4.12
C GLY A 136 2.58 -0.48 4.18
N GLU A 137 3.84 -0.86 4.02
CA GLU A 137 4.29 -2.21 4.29
C GLU A 137 4.91 -2.25 5.68
N THR A 138 4.29 -2.97 6.61
CA THR A 138 4.88 -3.31 7.91
C THR A 138 5.73 -4.56 7.73
N TYR A 139 6.99 -4.53 8.16
CA TYR A 139 7.95 -5.61 7.89
C TYR A 139 8.96 -5.77 9.04
N GLY A 140 9.78 -6.81 8.99
CA GLY A 140 10.68 -7.16 10.09
C GLY A 140 9.95 -7.92 11.21
N GLY A 141 10.43 -7.83 12.46
CA GLY A 141 9.86 -8.50 13.61
C GLY A 141 9.68 -10.01 13.41
N ASN A 142 8.44 -10.47 13.47
CA ASN A 142 8.05 -11.86 13.23
C ASN A 142 7.30 -12.07 11.89
N ILE A 143 7.29 -11.06 11.02
CA ILE A 143 6.63 -11.11 9.71
C ILE A 143 7.45 -12.00 8.76
N ASN A 144 6.80 -12.68 7.81
CA ASN A 144 7.49 -13.46 6.79
C ASN A 144 8.52 -12.60 6.07
N GLY A 145 9.67 -13.17 5.72
CA GLY A 145 10.75 -12.42 5.08
C GLY A 145 11.58 -11.55 6.04
N HIS A 146 11.24 -11.47 7.34
CA HIS A 146 11.87 -10.58 8.32
C HIS A 146 13.40 -10.62 8.31
N LYS A 147 14.02 -11.78 8.09
CA LYS A 147 15.49 -11.96 8.06
C LYS A 147 16.17 -11.10 6.99
N HIS A 148 15.45 -10.74 5.94
CA HIS A 148 15.98 -9.86 4.88
C HIS A 148 16.13 -8.41 5.37
N TYR A 149 15.41 -8.03 6.41
CA TYR A 149 15.32 -6.64 6.86
C TYR A 149 15.85 -6.39 8.26
N THR A 150 15.84 -7.41 9.15
CA THR A 150 16.33 -7.30 10.52
C THR A 150 16.98 -8.60 11.00
N GLY A 151 18.09 -8.52 11.73
CA GLY A 151 18.67 -9.60 12.50
C GLY A 151 18.29 -9.57 13.97
N TYR A 152 17.74 -8.45 14.44
CA TYR A 152 17.45 -8.23 15.88
C TYR A 152 15.94 -8.17 16.19
N GLY A 153 15.08 -8.47 15.23
CA GLY A 153 13.64 -8.52 15.44
C GLY A 153 12.94 -7.16 15.48
N SER A 154 13.59 -6.11 14.96
CA SER A 154 13.00 -4.78 14.86
C SER A 154 11.91 -4.73 13.79
N TYR A 155 10.87 -3.92 14.02
CA TYR A 155 9.83 -3.64 13.03
C TYR A 155 10.13 -2.35 12.29
N GLY A 156 9.76 -2.32 11.01
CA GLY A 156 9.76 -1.13 10.18
C GLY A 156 8.44 -0.96 9.46
N ILE A 157 8.20 0.26 8.99
CA ILE A 157 7.08 0.59 8.12
C ILE A 157 7.55 1.53 7.03
N ARG A 158 7.05 1.33 5.81
CA ARG A 158 7.32 2.19 4.65
C ARG A 158 6.01 2.49 3.94
N ILE A 159 5.70 3.77 3.78
CA ILE A 159 4.52 4.21 3.05
C ILE A 159 4.77 4.09 1.55
N PHE A 160 3.80 3.52 0.81
CA PHE A 160 3.94 3.32 -0.63
C PHE A 160 2.81 3.92 -1.46
N ASP A 161 1.65 4.20 -0.86
CA ASP A 161 0.53 4.84 -1.57
C ASP A 161 -0.40 5.58 -0.61
N MET A 162 -1.19 6.52 -1.15
CA MET A 162 -2.26 7.19 -0.42
C MET A 162 -3.35 7.67 -1.37
N TRP A 163 -4.53 7.90 -0.82
CA TRP A 163 -5.59 8.67 -1.46
C TRP A 163 -6.38 9.45 -0.40
N ASP A 164 -7.12 10.46 -0.84
CA ASP A 164 -8.07 11.19 -0.01
C ASP A 164 -9.38 11.46 -0.75
N MET A 165 -10.49 11.45 -0.02
CA MET A 165 -11.84 11.67 -0.53
C MET A 165 -12.71 12.49 0.45
N PRO A 166 -13.72 13.24 -0.05
CA PRO A 166 -14.74 13.81 0.83
C PRO A 166 -15.47 12.72 1.62
N ILE A 167 -15.75 12.97 2.89
CA ILE A 167 -16.55 12.09 3.75
C ILE A 167 -17.91 11.80 3.10
N SER A 168 -18.57 12.84 2.57
CA SER A 168 -19.88 12.71 1.93
C SER A 168 -19.91 11.68 0.79
N TYR A 169 -18.81 11.54 0.02
CA TYR A 169 -18.73 10.53 -1.04
C TYR A 169 -18.61 9.12 -0.47
N ILE A 170 -17.89 8.96 0.63
CA ILE A 170 -17.76 7.67 1.31
C ILE A 170 -19.09 7.25 1.94
N ASP A 171 -19.82 8.21 2.56
CA ASP A 171 -21.15 7.98 3.09
C ASP A 171 -22.13 7.52 2.00
N GLU A 172 -22.16 8.22 0.85
CA GLU A 172 -22.99 7.82 -0.29
C GLU A 172 -22.65 6.40 -0.75
N MET A 173 -21.37 6.06 -0.84
CA MET A 173 -20.95 4.69 -1.21
C MET A 173 -21.41 3.65 -0.19
N ILE A 174 -21.35 3.98 1.10
CA ILE A 174 -21.76 3.08 2.18
C ILE A 174 -23.28 2.89 2.20
N GLU A 175 -24.05 3.93 1.95
CA GLU A 175 -25.52 3.84 1.96
C GLU A 175 -26.05 3.18 0.66
N ASP A 176 -25.55 3.58 -0.50
CA ASP A 176 -26.15 3.24 -1.80
C ASP A 176 -25.59 2.01 -2.49
N LYS A 177 -24.36 1.57 -2.14
CA LYS A 177 -23.71 0.45 -2.84
C LYS A 177 -23.63 -0.79 -1.97
N ASP A 178 -23.83 -1.94 -2.59
CA ASP A 178 -23.50 -3.24 -1.99
C ASP A 178 -21.99 -3.53 -2.04
N LEU A 179 -21.56 -4.59 -1.36
CA LEU A 179 -20.14 -4.97 -1.27
C LEU A 179 -19.52 -5.34 -2.63
N ASP A 180 -20.30 -5.93 -3.52
CA ASP A 180 -19.80 -6.35 -4.85
C ASP A 180 -19.52 -5.14 -5.72
N ARG A 181 -20.41 -4.15 -5.73
CA ARG A 181 -20.21 -2.87 -6.42
C ARG A 181 -19.04 -2.09 -5.85
N ILE A 182 -18.87 -2.05 -4.53
CA ILE A 182 -17.72 -1.41 -3.87
C ILE A 182 -16.43 -2.13 -4.26
N SER A 183 -16.41 -3.46 -4.23
CA SER A 183 -15.24 -4.25 -4.62
C SER A 183 -14.89 -4.02 -6.10
N SER A 184 -15.87 -4.04 -6.98
CA SER A 184 -15.67 -3.77 -8.41
C SER A 184 -15.12 -2.36 -8.63
N TRP A 185 -15.70 -1.33 -7.99
CA TRP A 185 -15.20 0.04 -8.05
C TRP A 185 -13.73 0.13 -7.64
N ARG A 186 -13.34 -0.49 -6.52
CA ARG A 186 -11.96 -0.50 -6.03
C ARG A 186 -11.01 -1.18 -7.03
N GLU A 187 -11.35 -2.38 -7.51
CA GLU A 187 -10.45 -3.14 -8.39
C GLU A 187 -10.31 -2.52 -9.80
N HIS A 188 -11.26 -1.68 -10.21
CA HIS A 188 -11.25 -1.01 -11.51
C HIS A 188 -10.84 0.47 -11.44
N GLY A 189 -10.06 0.85 -10.41
CA GLY A 189 -9.42 2.17 -10.33
C GLY A 189 -10.30 3.28 -9.77
N GLY A 190 -11.35 2.94 -9.02
CA GLY A 190 -12.22 3.94 -8.39
C GLY A 190 -11.54 4.75 -7.27
N GLN A 191 -10.54 4.19 -6.59
CA GLN A 191 -9.77 4.91 -5.58
C GLN A 191 -8.86 5.96 -6.24
N PRO A 192 -8.94 7.25 -5.84
CA PRO A 192 -8.17 8.34 -6.45
C PRO A 192 -6.76 8.43 -5.85
N PHE A 193 -5.93 7.45 -6.15
CA PHE A 193 -4.56 7.43 -5.65
C PHE A 193 -3.80 8.70 -6.02
N ALA A 194 -3.06 9.22 -5.05
CA ALA A 194 -2.24 10.40 -5.24
C ALA A 194 -1.09 10.13 -6.23
N HIS A 195 -0.70 11.15 -6.98
CA HIS A 195 0.54 11.13 -7.75
C HIS A 195 1.74 10.95 -6.81
N VAL A 196 2.80 10.28 -7.28
CA VAL A 196 4.00 9.99 -6.48
C VAL A 196 4.62 11.24 -5.83
N ASN A 197 4.54 12.39 -6.51
CA ASN A 197 5.06 13.65 -5.98
C ASN A 197 4.21 14.13 -4.78
N LYS A 198 2.87 14.06 -4.89
CA LYS A 198 1.96 14.40 -3.77
C LYS A 198 2.17 13.47 -2.57
N LEU A 199 2.37 12.17 -2.82
CA LEU A 199 2.75 11.24 -1.77
C LEU A 199 4.08 11.62 -1.13
N ALA A 200 5.06 12.03 -1.93
CA ALA A 200 6.35 12.46 -1.44
C ALA A 200 6.23 13.69 -0.54
N GLU A 201 5.58 14.73 -1.01
CA GLU A 201 5.31 15.97 -0.27
C GLU A 201 4.60 15.67 1.07
N PHE A 202 3.56 14.84 1.03
CA PHE A 202 2.84 14.44 2.23
C PHE A 202 3.74 13.71 3.23
N CYS A 203 4.50 12.73 2.79
CA CYS A 203 5.40 11.99 3.68
C CYS A 203 6.50 12.87 4.26
N ASP A 204 7.07 13.79 3.46
CA ASP A 204 8.10 14.72 3.91
C ASP A 204 7.53 15.70 4.95
N GLU A 205 6.30 16.20 4.75
CA GLU A 205 5.61 17.10 5.69
C GLU A 205 5.37 16.46 7.07
N TYR A 206 5.01 15.17 7.07
CA TYR A 206 4.74 14.42 8.31
C TYR A 206 5.93 13.55 8.79
N SER A 207 7.12 13.73 8.19
CA SER A 207 8.32 12.94 8.51
C SER A 207 8.10 11.42 8.41
N LEU A 208 7.26 10.99 7.48
CA LEU A 208 6.98 9.57 7.22
C LEU A 208 7.99 9.00 6.23
N THR A 209 8.40 7.76 6.45
CA THR A 209 9.35 7.10 5.56
C THR A 209 8.62 6.36 4.45
N ARG A 210 8.98 6.65 3.21
CA ARG A 210 8.45 5.96 2.01
C ARG A 210 9.21 4.69 1.69
N VAL A 211 8.60 3.80 0.89
CA VAL A 211 9.35 2.73 0.22
C VAL A 211 10.50 3.33 -0.58
N PRO A 212 11.67 2.66 -0.65
CA PRO A 212 12.81 3.18 -1.38
C PRO A 212 12.50 3.38 -2.86
N TYR A 213 12.77 4.58 -3.38
CA TYR A 213 12.86 4.82 -4.81
C TYR A 213 14.24 4.34 -5.28
N LEU A 214 14.26 3.42 -6.24
CA LEU A 214 15.48 2.82 -6.76
C LEU A 214 15.95 3.55 -8.02
N GLU A 215 15.05 3.78 -8.97
CA GLU A 215 15.31 4.47 -10.23
C GLU A 215 14.04 5.16 -10.75
N VAL A 216 14.24 6.15 -11.62
CA VAL A 216 13.23 6.70 -12.52
C VAL A 216 13.79 6.63 -13.93
N ILE A 217 13.12 5.91 -14.82
CA ILE A 217 13.57 5.68 -16.20
C ILE A 217 12.39 5.83 -17.18
N PRO A 218 12.66 6.13 -18.46
CA PRO A 218 11.63 5.99 -19.50
C PRO A 218 11.10 4.55 -19.54
N GLY A 219 9.79 4.38 -19.63
CA GLY A 219 9.20 3.05 -19.58
C GLY A 219 9.61 2.13 -20.73
N THR A 220 10.06 2.71 -21.85
CA THR A 220 10.62 1.97 -22.99
C THR A 220 11.94 1.25 -22.67
N GLU A 221 12.63 1.63 -21.58
CA GLU A 221 13.83 0.95 -21.11
C GLU A 221 13.53 -0.32 -20.29
N ILE A 222 12.27 -0.54 -19.90
CA ILE A 222 11.87 -1.75 -19.18
C ILE A 222 11.76 -2.91 -20.17
N PRO A 223 12.56 -3.99 -20.01
CA PRO A 223 12.49 -5.15 -20.90
C PRO A 223 11.10 -5.79 -20.89
N THR A 224 10.66 -6.32 -22.03
CA THR A 224 9.34 -6.96 -22.19
C THR A 224 9.41 -8.48 -22.28
N THR A 225 10.59 -9.08 -22.46
CA THR A 225 10.77 -10.52 -22.48
C THR A 225 11.13 -11.08 -21.10
N LEU A 226 10.75 -12.32 -20.82
CA LEU A 226 11.08 -13.00 -19.56
C LEU A 226 12.58 -12.94 -19.24
N GLN A 227 13.43 -13.28 -20.21
CA GLN A 227 14.88 -13.26 -20.01
C GLN A 227 15.39 -11.84 -19.77
N GLY A 228 14.92 -10.87 -20.56
CA GLY A 228 15.35 -9.47 -20.40
C GLY A 228 14.99 -8.90 -19.03
N VAL A 229 13.77 -9.18 -18.53
CA VAL A 229 13.37 -8.74 -17.19
C VAL A 229 14.17 -9.45 -16.09
N TRP A 230 14.42 -10.77 -16.24
CA TRP A 230 15.26 -11.51 -15.30
C TRP A 230 16.66 -10.89 -15.17
N ASP A 231 17.32 -10.62 -16.30
CA ASP A 231 18.66 -10.05 -16.30
C ASP A 231 18.66 -8.60 -15.75
N TRP A 232 17.68 -7.81 -16.15
CA TRP A 232 17.55 -6.41 -15.73
C TRP A 232 17.28 -6.27 -14.23
N MET A 233 16.42 -7.11 -13.65
CA MET A 233 16.03 -7.00 -12.24
C MET A 233 17.15 -7.41 -11.26
N GLN A 234 18.20 -8.11 -11.71
CA GLN A 234 19.30 -8.54 -10.84
C GLN A 234 19.98 -7.38 -10.12
N LYS A 235 20.02 -6.18 -10.73
CA LYS A 235 20.58 -4.98 -10.11
C LYS A 235 19.81 -4.53 -8.85
N PHE A 236 18.57 -4.98 -8.66
CA PHE A 236 17.70 -4.65 -7.55
C PHE A 236 17.62 -5.76 -6.47
N GLN A 237 18.46 -6.77 -6.54
CA GLN A 237 18.39 -7.91 -5.65
C GLN A 237 18.70 -7.56 -4.19
N LYS A 238 19.58 -6.56 -3.98
CA LYS A 238 19.92 -6.10 -2.63
C LYS A 238 18.86 -5.16 -2.09
N SER A 239 18.32 -5.48 -0.91
CA SER A 239 17.40 -4.57 -0.22
C SER A 239 18.13 -3.32 0.29
N VAL A 240 17.50 -2.17 0.11
CA VAL A 240 17.87 -0.89 0.72
C VAL A 240 16.92 -0.48 1.84
N ALA A 241 15.96 -1.35 2.18
CA ALA A 241 15.00 -1.16 3.27
C ALA A 241 15.43 -1.87 4.57
N THR A 242 16.67 -2.31 4.68
CA THR A 242 17.18 -2.96 5.90
C THR A 242 17.03 -2.05 7.11
N ILE A 243 16.63 -2.62 8.25
CA ILE A 243 16.38 -1.90 9.50
C ILE A 243 17.65 -1.87 10.35
N ASP A 244 18.41 -2.96 10.34
CA ASP A 244 19.63 -3.11 11.13
C ASP A 244 20.72 -3.91 10.41
N SER A 245 21.93 -3.89 10.94
CA SER A 245 23.11 -4.53 10.36
C SER A 245 23.09 -6.06 10.40
N GLY A 246 22.16 -6.67 11.13
CA GLY A 246 21.99 -8.13 11.16
C GLY A 246 21.12 -8.68 10.04
N ALA A 247 20.60 -7.81 9.18
CA ALA A 247 19.75 -8.19 8.06
C ALA A 247 20.52 -8.94 6.96
N VAL A 248 19.87 -9.93 6.31
CA VAL A 248 20.42 -10.63 5.14
C VAL A 248 20.47 -9.72 3.91
N GLY A 249 19.52 -8.78 3.81
CA GLY A 249 19.53 -7.71 2.82
C GLY A 249 19.06 -8.11 1.42
N MET A 250 18.08 -9.01 1.31
CA MET A 250 17.48 -9.40 0.02
C MET A 250 16.12 -8.69 -0.18
N SER A 251 15.91 -8.15 -1.38
CA SER A 251 14.64 -7.60 -1.81
C SER A 251 13.67 -8.71 -2.27
N GLU A 252 12.36 -8.57 -2.07
CA GLU A 252 11.35 -9.46 -2.67
C GLU A 252 11.26 -9.23 -4.19
N GLY A 253 11.51 -8.01 -4.63
CA GLY A 253 11.39 -7.57 -6.00
C GLY A 253 11.23 -6.06 -6.10
N ILE A 254 10.54 -5.64 -7.15
CA ILE A 254 10.26 -4.23 -7.42
C ILE A 254 8.79 -4.01 -7.77
N VAL A 255 8.34 -2.77 -7.58
CA VAL A 255 7.11 -2.25 -8.16
C VAL A 255 7.47 -1.18 -9.16
N VAL A 256 6.94 -1.30 -10.37
CA VAL A 256 7.12 -0.36 -11.48
C VAL A 256 5.79 0.33 -11.76
N ARG A 257 5.77 1.66 -11.82
CA ARG A 257 4.52 2.42 -12.00
C ARG A 257 4.73 3.77 -12.66
N TYR A 258 3.71 4.27 -13.37
CA TYR A 258 3.64 5.69 -13.68
C TYR A 258 3.34 6.51 -12.42
N GLY A 259 3.75 7.77 -12.43
CA GLY A 259 3.55 8.68 -11.29
C GLY A 259 2.09 8.84 -10.88
N ASP A 260 1.18 8.82 -11.85
CA ASP A 260 -0.28 8.90 -11.68
C ASP A 260 -0.96 7.54 -11.41
N ARG A 261 -0.16 6.46 -11.33
CA ARG A 261 -0.63 5.07 -11.13
C ARG A 261 -1.54 4.52 -12.25
N SER A 262 -1.63 5.16 -13.40
CA SER A 262 -2.42 4.68 -14.55
C SER A 262 -1.95 3.31 -15.07
N LEU A 263 -0.69 2.95 -14.84
CA LEU A 263 -0.16 1.59 -14.98
C LEU A 263 0.77 1.30 -13.79
N ILE A 264 0.53 0.18 -13.12
CA ILE A 264 1.33 -0.32 -12.01
C ILE A 264 1.47 -1.84 -12.13
N ARG A 265 2.69 -2.36 -11.95
CA ARG A 265 3.01 -3.79 -12.02
C ARG A 265 4.02 -4.16 -10.94
N LYS A 266 3.93 -5.40 -10.44
CA LYS A 266 4.95 -5.97 -9.57
C LYS A 266 5.79 -6.99 -10.34
N ILE A 267 7.10 -7.02 -10.03
CA ILE A 267 8.08 -7.95 -10.57
C ILE A 267 8.80 -8.56 -9.36
N ARG A 268 8.58 -9.86 -9.09
CA ARG A 268 9.12 -10.54 -7.91
C ARG A 268 10.19 -11.56 -8.31
N PHE A 269 11.29 -11.60 -7.58
CA PHE A 269 12.36 -12.57 -7.80
C PHE A 269 11.84 -14.00 -7.76
N GLU A 270 10.99 -14.34 -6.79
CA GLU A 270 10.42 -15.69 -6.66
C GLU A 270 9.70 -16.19 -7.92
N ASP A 271 8.95 -15.32 -8.61
CA ASP A 271 8.19 -15.70 -9.81
C ASP A 271 9.14 -16.03 -10.97
N TYR A 272 10.21 -15.24 -11.15
CA TYR A 272 11.22 -15.46 -12.18
C TYR A 272 12.13 -16.64 -11.85
N GLU A 273 12.55 -16.81 -10.61
CA GLU A 273 13.31 -18.00 -10.17
C GLU A 273 12.52 -19.30 -10.37
N ARG A 274 11.23 -19.29 -10.09
CA ARG A 274 10.35 -20.44 -10.37
C ARG A 274 10.29 -20.73 -11.85
N THR A 275 10.27 -19.70 -12.69
CA THR A 275 10.27 -19.80 -14.16
C THR A 275 11.61 -20.32 -14.67
N LYS A 276 12.74 -19.86 -14.10
CA LYS A 276 14.09 -20.33 -14.38
C LYS A 276 14.25 -21.83 -14.04
N ARG A 277 13.82 -22.26 -12.87
CA ARG A 277 13.85 -23.68 -12.46
C ARG A 277 13.10 -24.61 -13.42
N ARG A 278 12.23 -24.08 -14.27
CA ARG A 278 11.52 -24.81 -15.34
C ARG A 278 12.19 -24.72 -16.70
N GLY A 279 13.33 -24.07 -16.81
CA GLY A 279 14.08 -23.93 -18.05
C GLY A 279 13.46 -22.96 -19.06
N LEU A 280 12.55 -22.08 -18.64
CA LEU A 280 11.93 -21.06 -19.51
C LEU A 280 12.78 -19.79 -19.63
N ILE A 281 13.70 -19.57 -18.71
CA ILE A 281 14.76 -18.55 -18.74
C ILE A 281 16.08 -19.18 -18.28
N LYS A 282 17.20 -18.61 -18.71
CA LYS A 282 18.56 -19.13 -18.47
C LYS A 282 19.23 -18.54 -17.21
#